data_3ae6164410e8bec9483ed90f8731213e
#
_entry.id   3ae6164410e8bec9483ed90f8731213e
#
_cell.length_a   1.000
_cell.length_b   1.000
_cell.length_c   1.000
_cell.angle_alpha   90.00
_cell.angle_beta   90.00
_cell.angle_gamma   90.00
#
_symmetry.space_group_name_H-M   'P 1'
#
loop_
_entity.id
_entity.type
_entity.pdbx_description
1 polymer ?
#
loop_
_entity_poly.entity_id
_entity_poly.type
_entity_poly.pdbx_seq_one_letter_code
_entity_poly.pdbx_strand_id
1 'polypeptide(L)'
;MNEVISILIAAVLGLALGVVGILAFRFSQSRTARLPEVDEPVLPEGAAAVLSVIGRAFVILDDVDGVVRANPASYAYGLVRGHTLVHDELLALVRQVRADGVIAESQYELQRATLGAGQLIVHVRVAPLGDEYILLLADDRTEITRTEAMRNDFVANVSHELKTPVGAISLLAEAISEAADDPQAVLRFSTRMGKESRRLAALVQDIIELSRLQSSDAITHGREFQLAPVIAEAVDRNKLLAEEKGITVSVGGGLAEDLHGDPDLLMTALRNLIDNAIRYSPPNTTVGVGIRQRDGYAQISVTDQGPGISAEDQERVFERFYRVDGARSRQTGGTGLGLSIVKHVLVNHGGEVSLWSQPGQGSTFTLRLPMMDEEPAAALEPATDMKKKQAVAAAAEDREGGRR
;
A
#
# COMPACT_ATOMS: atom_id res chain seq x y z
N MET A 1 -64.71 9.17 70.93
CA MET A 1 -63.70 8.13 71.30
C MET A 1 -63.20 7.34 70.11
N ASN A 2 -64.04 7.05 69.11
CA ASN A 2 -63.56 6.27 67.89
C ASN A 2 -62.64 7.02 66.94
N GLU A 3 -62.73 8.34 66.77
CA GLU A 3 -61.85 9.11 65.86
C GLU A 3 -60.40 9.21 66.36
N VAL A 4 -60.22 9.37 67.68
CA VAL A 4 -58.87 9.44 68.26
C VAL A 4 -58.14 8.09 68.13
N ILE A 5 -58.86 6.99 68.25
CA ILE A 5 -58.33 5.64 68.08
C ILE A 5 -57.92 5.39 66.62
N SER A 6 -58.72 5.85 65.65
CA SER A 6 -58.43 5.73 64.23
C SER A 6 -57.16 6.53 63.82
N ILE A 7 -57.01 7.72 64.37
CA ILE A 7 -55.83 8.58 64.13
C ILE A 7 -54.59 7.93 64.76
N LEU A 8 -54.69 7.34 65.90
CA LEU A 8 -53.58 6.65 66.57
C LEU A 8 -53.13 5.40 65.79
N ILE A 9 -54.08 4.61 65.28
CA ILE A 9 -53.81 3.44 64.46
C ILE A 9 -53.14 3.84 63.14
N ALA A 10 -53.64 4.91 62.49
CA ALA A 10 -53.00 5.42 61.22
C ALA A 10 -51.56 5.92 61.45
N ALA A 11 -51.32 6.60 62.59
CA ALA A 11 -50.00 7.07 62.96
C ALA A 11 -49.02 5.91 63.24
N VAL A 12 -49.45 4.86 63.92
CA VAL A 12 -48.62 3.67 64.19
C VAL A 12 -48.36 2.90 62.91
N LEU A 13 -49.34 2.74 62.01
CA LEU A 13 -49.17 2.11 60.69
C LEU A 13 -48.20 2.91 59.80
N GLY A 14 -48.27 4.23 59.75
CA GLY A 14 -47.40 5.11 59.03
C GLY A 14 -45.96 5.03 59.54
N LEU A 15 -45.79 4.98 60.87
CA LEU A 15 -44.49 4.80 61.51
C LEU A 15 -43.86 3.42 61.16
N ALA A 16 -44.64 2.36 61.21
CA ALA A 16 -44.22 1.01 60.90
C ALA A 16 -43.80 0.87 59.42
N LEU A 17 -44.57 1.43 58.49
CA LEU A 17 -44.21 1.48 57.03
C LEU A 17 -42.96 2.31 56.79
N GLY A 18 -42.77 3.42 57.49
CA GLY A 18 -41.56 4.24 57.41
C GLY A 18 -40.30 3.48 57.86
N VAL A 19 -40.36 2.77 58.98
CA VAL A 19 -39.29 1.95 59.52
C VAL A 19 -38.95 0.79 58.57
N VAL A 20 -39.99 0.09 58.06
CA VAL A 20 -39.78 -0.98 57.06
C VAL A 20 -39.14 -0.43 55.76
N GLY A 21 -39.57 0.75 55.29
CA GLY A 21 -38.98 1.42 54.13
C GLY A 21 -37.50 1.79 54.34
N ILE A 22 -37.11 2.33 55.47
CA ILE A 22 -35.75 2.67 55.84
C ILE A 22 -34.90 1.41 55.98
N LEU A 23 -35.43 0.36 56.61
CA LEU A 23 -34.71 -0.92 56.71
C LEU A 23 -34.53 -1.60 55.36
N ALA A 24 -35.54 -1.61 54.49
CA ALA A 24 -35.44 -2.14 53.13
C ALA A 24 -34.42 -1.33 52.30
N PHE A 25 -34.43 -0.01 52.44
CA PHE A 25 -33.46 0.86 51.74
C PHE A 25 -32.03 0.62 52.25
N ARG A 26 -31.79 0.52 53.52
CA ARG A 26 -30.48 0.18 54.10
C ARG A 26 -30.02 -1.22 53.69
N PHE A 27 -30.94 -2.20 53.65
CA PHE A 27 -30.65 -3.55 53.23
C PHE A 27 -30.32 -3.62 51.73
N SER A 28 -31.02 -2.83 50.90
CA SER A 28 -30.71 -2.65 49.47
C SER A 28 -29.36 -1.97 49.26
N GLN A 29 -29.06 -0.88 49.97
CA GLN A 29 -27.75 -0.20 49.92
C GLN A 29 -26.63 -1.11 50.39
N SER A 30 -26.80 -1.93 51.43
CA SER A 30 -25.74 -2.85 51.90
C SER A 30 -25.50 -4.02 50.94
N ARG A 31 -26.46 -4.36 50.07
CA ARG A 31 -26.26 -5.33 48.98
C ARG A 31 -25.60 -4.72 47.77
N THR A 32 -25.88 -3.44 47.49
CA THR A 32 -25.23 -2.73 46.34
C THR A 32 -23.80 -2.29 46.68
N ALA A 33 -23.47 -2.09 47.98
CA ALA A 33 -22.12 -1.72 48.42
C ALA A 33 -21.15 -2.90 48.53
N ARG A 34 -21.60 -4.12 48.25
CA ARG A 34 -20.70 -5.30 48.10
C ARG A 34 -20.74 -5.80 46.66
N LEU A 35 -20.42 -4.94 45.71
CA LEU A 35 -19.72 -5.41 44.52
C LEU A 35 -18.35 -5.88 45.05
N PRO A 36 -17.92 -7.11 44.78
CA PRO A 36 -16.54 -7.46 45.04
C PRO A 36 -15.69 -6.40 44.36
N GLU A 37 -14.82 -5.76 45.14
CA GLU A 37 -13.71 -5.01 44.59
C GLU A 37 -12.99 -6.04 43.69
N VAL A 38 -13.22 -5.92 42.39
CA VAL A 38 -12.43 -6.66 41.41
C VAL A 38 -11.06 -6.06 41.64
N ASP A 39 -10.21 -6.79 42.35
CA ASP A 39 -8.77 -6.48 42.41
C ASP A 39 -8.33 -6.24 40.97
N GLU A 40 -8.12 -4.98 40.60
CA GLU A 40 -7.49 -4.69 39.32
C GLU A 40 -6.19 -5.48 39.32
N PRO A 41 -5.98 -6.37 38.32
CA PRO A 41 -4.79 -7.20 38.30
C PRO A 41 -3.57 -6.30 38.34
N VAL A 42 -2.87 -6.35 39.47
CA VAL A 42 -1.69 -5.52 39.74
C VAL A 42 -0.54 -6.09 38.90
N LEU A 43 -0.46 -5.60 37.67
CA LEU A 43 0.74 -5.81 36.86
C LEU A 43 1.95 -5.24 37.63
N PRO A 44 3.11 -5.92 37.63
CA PRO A 44 4.32 -5.38 38.21
C PRO A 44 4.52 -3.93 37.74
N GLU A 45 4.68 -2.98 38.67
CA GLU A 45 4.64 -1.53 38.40
C GLU A 45 5.57 -1.06 37.28
N GLY A 46 6.61 -1.81 36.93
CA GLY A 46 7.51 -1.53 35.83
C GLY A 46 7.04 -2.07 34.47
N ALA A 47 6.29 -3.18 34.42
CA ALA A 47 5.92 -3.85 33.18
C ALA A 47 4.93 -3.03 32.33
N ALA A 48 3.96 -2.39 32.98
CA ALA A 48 2.98 -1.54 32.30
C ALA A 48 3.61 -0.31 31.62
N ALA A 49 4.62 0.29 32.26
CA ALA A 49 5.35 1.43 31.71
C ALA A 49 6.21 1.02 30.50
N VAL A 50 6.91 -0.11 30.58
CA VAL A 50 7.69 -0.64 29.45
C VAL A 50 6.80 -1.00 28.27
N LEU A 51 5.68 -1.67 28.50
CA LEU A 51 4.73 -2.06 27.45
C LEU A 51 4.07 -0.87 26.75
N SER A 52 3.88 0.26 27.46
CA SER A 52 3.31 1.47 26.87
C SER A 52 4.25 2.17 25.87
N VAL A 53 5.56 1.94 25.98
CA VAL A 53 6.58 2.49 25.07
C VAL A 53 6.80 1.58 23.85
N ILE A 54 6.41 0.30 23.96
CA ILE A 54 6.52 -0.65 22.84
C ILE A 54 5.42 -0.33 21.85
N GLY A 55 5.79 0.18 20.66
CA GLY A 55 4.86 0.54 19.57
C GLY A 55 4.18 -0.66 18.89
N ARG A 56 4.27 -1.86 19.48
CA ARG A 56 3.67 -3.12 19.00
C ARG A 56 2.34 -3.38 19.67
N ALA A 57 1.48 -4.17 19.01
CA ALA A 57 0.28 -4.67 19.65
C ALA A 57 0.67 -5.63 20.79
N PHE A 58 0.04 -5.46 21.97
CA PHE A 58 0.21 -6.39 23.07
C PHE A 58 -1.13 -6.75 23.72
N VAL A 59 -1.21 -7.96 24.21
CA VAL A 59 -2.33 -8.49 24.98
C VAL A 59 -1.79 -9.24 26.18
N ILE A 60 -2.35 -8.98 27.36
CA ILE A 60 -2.05 -9.72 28.59
C ILE A 60 -3.30 -10.53 28.94
N LEU A 61 -3.10 -11.83 29.14
CA LEU A 61 -4.16 -12.78 29.46
C LEU A 61 -3.95 -13.37 30.84
N ASP A 62 -5.06 -13.64 31.55
CA ASP A 62 -5.09 -14.35 32.82
C ASP A 62 -5.05 -15.88 32.63
N ASP A 63 -5.16 -16.61 33.73
CA ASP A 63 -5.14 -18.08 33.78
C ASP A 63 -6.37 -18.75 33.13
N VAL A 64 -7.45 -18.01 32.93
CA VAL A 64 -8.69 -18.46 32.28
C VAL A 64 -8.85 -17.95 30.84
N ASP A 65 -7.78 -17.48 30.22
CA ASP A 65 -7.74 -16.93 28.85
C ASP A 65 -8.49 -15.58 28.70
N GLY A 66 -8.82 -14.90 29.80
CA GLY A 66 -9.41 -13.58 29.81
C GLY A 66 -8.38 -12.50 29.46
N VAL A 67 -8.78 -11.52 28.65
CA VAL A 67 -7.91 -10.37 28.33
C VAL A 67 -7.99 -9.36 29.49
N VAL A 68 -6.91 -9.30 30.25
CA VAL A 68 -6.73 -8.36 31.36
C VAL A 68 -6.36 -6.98 30.85
N ARG A 69 -5.49 -6.92 29.86
CA ARG A 69 -5.03 -5.66 29.27
C ARG A 69 -4.64 -5.84 27.81
N ALA A 70 -5.02 -4.86 27.00
CA ALA A 70 -4.60 -4.77 25.59
C ALA A 70 -4.42 -3.30 25.21
N ASN A 71 -3.50 -3.02 24.30
CA ASN A 71 -3.32 -1.66 23.80
C ASN A 71 -4.21 -1.39 22.56
N PRO A 72 -4.38 -0.12 22.15
CA PRO A 72 -5.20 0.24 21.00
C PRO A 72 -4.82 -0.48 19.71
N ALA A 73 -3.53 -0.80 19.50
CA ALA A 73 -3.06 -1.52 18.33
C ALA A 73 -3.63 -2.96 18.26
N SER A 74 -3.78 -3.64 19.41
CA SER A 74 -4.39 -4.98 19.47
C SER A 74 -5.85 -4.99 19.02
N TYR A 75 -6.60 -3.93 19.33
CA TYR A 75 -7.97 -3.75 18.85
C TYR A 75 -8.01 -3.38 17.38
N ALA A 76 -7.10 -2.52 16.92
CA ALA A 76 -6.98 -2.13 15.51
C ALA A 76 -6.62 -3.31 14.59
N TYR A 77 -5.78 -4.22 15.08
CA TYR A 77 -5.44 -5.46 14.38
C TYR A 77 -6.56 -6.51 14.45
N GLY A 78 -7.60 -6.28 15.26
CA GLY A 78 -8.70 -7.22 15.44
C GLY A 78 -8.34 -8.46 16.25
N LEU A 79 -7.25 -8.42 17.03
CA LEU A 79 -6.83 -9.54 17.87
C LEU A 79 -7.74 -9.73 19.08
N VAL A 80 -8.31 -8.64 19.58
CA VAL A 80 -9.15 -8.60 20.79
C VAL A 80 -10.51 -8.03 20.49
N ARG A 81 -11.55 -8.62 21.05
CA ARG A 81 -12.92 -8.09 21.11
C ARG A 81 -13.46 -8.18 22.53
N GLY A 82 -13.71 -7.01 23.15
CA GLY A 82 -14.06 -6.97 24.57
C GLY A 82 -12.91 -7.49 25.42
N HIS A 83 -13.15 -8.60 26.13
CA HIS A 83 -12.17 -9.26 27.01
C HIS A 83 -11.71 -10.63 26.49
N THR A 84 -11.82 -10.89 25.18
CA THR A 84 -11.45 -12.17 24.59
C THR A 84 -10.57 -12.01 23.36
N LEU A 85 -9.63 -12.95 23.15
CA LEU A 85 -8.94 -13.12 21.86
C LEU A 85 -9.94 -13.59 20.79
N VAL A 86 -9.84 -13.03 19.60
CA VAL A 86 -10.76 -13.33 18.49
C VAL A 86 -10.34 -14.60 17.73
N HIS A 87 -9.04 -14.86 17.65
CA HIS A 87 -8.46 -15.91 16.80
C HIS A 87 -8.11 -17.15 17.61
N ASP A 88 -8.72 -18.29 17.29
CA ASP A 88 -8.52 -19.56 17.97
C ASP A 88 -7.08 -20.07 17.89
N GLU A 89 -6.38 -19.76 16.79
CA GLU A 89 -4.97 -20.12 16.59
C GLU A 89 -4.06 -19.43 17.60
N LEU A 90 -4.31 -18.16 17.91
CA LEU A 90 -3.58 -17.40 18.92
C LEU A 90 -3.88 -17.91 20.31
N LEU A 91 -5.14 -18.27 20.56
CA LEU A 91 -5.56 -18.85 21.83
C LEU A 91 -4.90 -20.22 22.08
N ALA A 92 -4.79 -21.05 21.05
CA ALA A 92 -4.07 -22.33 21.11
C ALA A 92 -2.58 -22.12 21.48
N LEU A 93 -1.92 -21.12 20.87
CA LEU A 93 -0.53 -20.77 21.17
C LEU A 93 -0.37 -20.28 22.61
N VAL A 94 -1.29 -19.45 23.12
CA VAL A 94 -1.31 -18.97 24.51
C VAL A 94 -1.41 -20.15 25.48
N ARG A 95 -2.33 -21.11 25.24
CA ARG A 95 -2.50 -22.30 26.06
C ARG A 95 -1.30 -23.23 26.04
N GLN A 96 -0.66 -23.36 24.88
CA GLN A 96 0.59 -24.12 24.77
C GLN A 96 1.69 -23.51 25.64
N VAL A 97 1.94 -22.19 25.50
CA VAL A 97 2.97 -21.48 26.29
C VAL A 97 2.66 -21.54 27.78
N ARG A 98 1.38 -21.51 28.17
CA ARG A 98 0.97 -21.67 29.58
C ARG A 98 1.31 -23.07 30.09
N ALA A 99 1.13 -24.12 29.30
CA ALA A 99 1.42 -25.50 29.69
C ALA A 99 2.93 -25.80 29.76
N ASP A 100 3.70 -25.27 28.79
CA ASP A 100 5.11 -25.61 28.62
C ASP A 100 6.06 -24.64 29.33
N GLY A 101 5.58 -23.41 29.64
CA GLY A 101 6.40 -22.33 30.20
C GLY A 101 7.46 -21.78 29.24
N VAL A 102 7.43 -22.21 27.97
CA VAL A 102 8.44 -21.86 26.97
C VAL A 102 7.90 -20.76 26.04
N ILE A 103 8.73 -19.75 25.78
CA ILE A 103 8.39 -18.68 24.83
C ILE A 103 8.18 -19.29 23.45
N ALA A 104 7.03 -19.00 22.85
CA ALA A 104 6.71 -19.40 21.49
C ALA A 104 6.66 -18.17 20.55
N GLU A 105 7.11 -18.38 19.32
CA GLU A 105 7.15 -17.36 18.30
C GLU A 105 6.65 -17.97 16.98
N SER A 106 5.68 -17.32 16.33
CA SER A 106 5.09 -17.84 15.09
C SER A 106 4.49 -16.70 14.26
N GLN A 107 4.33 -16.96 12.96
CA GLN A 107 3.68 -16.04 12.03
C GLN A 107 2.30 -16.59 11.65
N TYR A 108 1.31 -15.70 11.65
CA TYR A 108 -0.08 -16.02 11.31
C TYR A 108 -0.62 -15.09 10.25
N GLU A 109 -1.44 -15.65 9.36
CA GLU A 109 -2.25 -14.89 8.41
C GLU A 109 -3.67 -14.77 8.97
N LEU A 110 -4.03 -13.61 9.45
CA LEU A 110 -5.31 -13.35 10.08
C LEU A 110 -6.21 -12.51 9.17
N GLN A 111 -7.52 -12.72 9.25
CA GLN A 111 -8.48 -11.85 8.59
C GLN A 111 -8.75 -10.63 9.49
N ARG A 112 -8.62 -9.42 8.94
CA ARG A 112 -9.03 -8.20 9.65
C ARG A 112 -10.53 -8.26 9.93
N ALA A 113 -10.91 -8.25 11.21
CA ALA A 113 -12.31 -8.33 11.67
C ALA A 113 -13.15 -7.07 11.38
N THR A 114 -12.56 -5.98 10.88
CA THR A 114 -13.23 -4.72 10.54
C THR A 114 -13.41 -4.57 9.04
N LEU A 115 -14.53 -3.95 8.62
CA LEU A 115 -14.99 -3.64 7.26
C LEU A 115 -13.87 -3.22 6.28
N GLY A 116 -13.13 -4.18 5.77
CA GLY A 116 -12.08 -4.00 4.78
C GLY A 116 -11.42 -5.34 4.55
N ALA A 117 -11.72 -5.97 3.43
CA ALA A 117 -11.13 -7.25 3.02
C ALA A 117 -9.61 -7.10 2.89
N GLY A 118 -8.86 -7.45 3.94
CA GLY A 118 -7.41 -7.45 3.92
C GLY A 118 -6.88 -8.55 4.84
N GLN A 119 -5.98 -9.37 4.33
CA GLN A 119 -5.19 -10.28 5.14
C GLN A 119 -4.17 -9.46 5.94
N LEU A 120 -4.07 -9.77 7.23
CA LEU A 120 -3.08 -9.22 8.16
C LEU A 120 -2.06 -10.32 8.46
N ILE A 121 -0.81 -10.10 8.15
CA ILE A 121 0.28 -11.01 8.49
C ILE A 121 0.90 -10.50 9.77
N VAL A 122 0.70 -11.24 10.88
CA VAL A 122 1.23 -10.89 12.18
C VAL A 122 2.34 -11.86 12.60
N HIS A 123 3.42 -11.29 13.08
CA HIS A 123 4.43 -12.04 13.80
C HIS A 123 4.13 -11.96 15.30
N VAL A 124 3.80 -13.09 15.88
CA VAL A 124 3.31 -13.19 17.26
C VAL A 124 4.37 -13.85 18.13
N ARG A 125 4.64 -13.25 19.27
CA ARG A 125 5.49 -13.80 20.32
C ARG A 125 4.69 -13.89 21.61
N VAL A 126 4.63 -15.09 22.19
CA VAL A 126 3.92 -15.36 23.43
C VAL A 126 4.91 -15.81 24.49
N ALA A 127 4.82 -15.22 25.67
CA ALA A 127 5.72 -15.49 26.78
C ALA A 127 4.96 -15.49 28.11
N PRO A 128 5.38 -16.28 29.10
CA PRO A 128 4.90 -16.15 30.48
C PRO A 128 5.27 -14.77 31.06
N LEU A 129 4.35 -14.16 31.79
CA LEU A 129 4.56 -12.90 32.50
C LEU A 129 4.27 -13.12 33.99
N GLY A 130 5.31 -13.52 34.74
CA GLY A 130 5.15 -14.04 36.08
C GLY A 130 4.47 -15.42 36.08
N ASP A 131 3.82 -15.77 37.19
CA ASP A 131 3.21 -17.10 37.38
C ASP A 131 1.72 -17.13 36.90
N GLU A 132 1.07 -15.97 36.79
CA GLU A 132 -0.38 -15.89 36.57
C GLU A 132 -0.76 -15.38 35.18
N TYR A 133 0.14 -14.70 34.47
CA TYR A 133 -0.20 -14.01 33.21
C TYR A 133 0.60 -14.54 32.03
N ILE A 134 -0.01 -14.39 30.86
CA ILE A 134 0.67 -14.59 29.57
C ILE A 134 0.67 -13.27 28.79
N LEU A 135 1.84 -12.88 28.29
CA LEU A 135 2.03 -11.75 27.40
C LEU A 135 2.06 -12.23 25.96
N LEU A 136 1.18 -11.71 25.12
CA LEU A 136 1.19 -11.86 23.67
C LEU A 136 1.61 -10.52 23.06
N LEU A 137 2.67 -10.53 22.27
CA LEU A 137 3.12 -9.41 21.45
C LEU A 137 2.83 -9.74 19.98
N ALA A 138 2.27 -8.80 19.23
CA ALA A 138 2.01 -8.96 17.81
C ALA A 138 2.57 -7.77 17.02
N ASP A 139 3.26 -8.08 15.94
CA ASP A 139 3.88 -7.13 15.03
C ASP A 139 3.27 -7.30 13.64
N ASP A 140 2.74 -6.22 13.05
CA ASP A 140 2.21 -6.25 11.70
C ASP A 140 3.37 -6.32 10.70
N ARG A 141 3.51 -7.47 10.05
CA ARG A 141 4.52 -7.74 9.03
C ARG A 141 3.95 -7.74 7.60
N THR A 142 2.70 -7.31 7.44
CA THR A 142 1.98 -7.40 6.16
C THR A 142 2.74 -6.71 5.03
N GLU A 143 3.16 -5.47 5.23
CA GLU A 143 3.89 -4.69 4.23
C GLU A 143 5.28 -5.29 3.93
N ILE A 144 6.00 -5.69 4.98
CA ILE A 144 7.33 -6.29 4.83
C ILE A 144 7.23 -7.60 4.07
N THR A 145 6.33 -8.50 4.48
CA THR A 145 6.16 -9.81 3.85
C THR A 145 5.68 -9.69 2.40
N ARG A 146 4.76 -8.75 2.12
CA ARG A 146 4.33 -8.46 0.74
C ARG A 146 5.47 -7.95 -0.13
N THR A 147 6.30 -7.07 0.42
CA THR A 147 7.46 -6.54 -0.31
C THR A 147 8.49 -7.62 -0.60
N GLU A 148 8.77 -8.50 0.38
CA GLU A 148 9.66 -9.64 0.21
C GLU A 148 9.11 -10.66 -0.81
N ALA A 149 7.82 -10.98 -0.75
CA ALA A 149 7.16 -11.84 -1.72
C ALA A 149 7.26 -11.26 -3.14
N MET A 150 6.92 -9.97 -3.32
CA MET A 150 7.04 -9.29 -4.61
C MET A 150 8.48 -9.28 -5.14
N ARG A 151 9.47 -9.15 -4.25
CA ARG A 151 10.90 -9.21 -4.63
C ARG A 151 11.31 -10.61 -5.07
N ASN A 152 10.88 -11.65 -4.35
CA ASN A 152 11.18 -13.04 -4.67
C ASN A 152 10.52 -13.46 -6.01
N ASP A 153 9.26 -13.08 -6.22
CA ASP A 153 8.54 -13.30 -7.48
C ASP A 153 9.23 -12.58 -8.65
N PHE A 154 9.72 -11.35 -8.42
CA PHE A 154 10.48 -10.63 -9.42
C PHE A 154 11.75 -11.38 -9.83
N VAL A 155 12.57 -11.84 -8.87
CA VAL A 155 13.82 -12.59 -9.17
C VAL A 155 13.51 -13.89 -9.89
N ALA A 156 12.47 -14.63 -9.47
CA ALA A 156 12.06 -15.87 -10.13
C ALA A 156 11.64 -15.61 -11.59
N ASN A 157 10.79 -14.61 -11.82
CA ASN A 157 10.29 -14.26 -13.14
C ASN A 157 11.41 -13.74 -14.06
N VAL A 158 12.32 -12.91 -13.56
CA VAL A 158 13.54 -12.48 -14.30
C VAL A 158 14.35 -13.69 -14.75
N SER A 159 14.59 -14.64 -13.83
CA SER A 159 15.36 -15.85 -14.14
C SER A 159 14.69 -16.68 -15.24
N HIS A 160 13.38 -16.84 -15.20
CA HIS A 160 12.59 -17.54 -16.21
C HIS A 160 12.60 -16.83 -17.57
N GLU A 161 12.38 -15.52 -17.59
CA GLU A 161 12.33 -14.74 -18.83
C GLU A 161 13.71 -14.56 -19.48
N LEU A 162 14.81 -14.65 -18.71
CA LEU A 162 16.19 -14.70 -19.25
C LEU A 162 16.56 -16.09 -19.79
N LYS A 163 16.17 -17.18 -19.12
CA LYS A 163 16.53 -18.56 -19.50
C LYS A 163 15.97 -18.94 -20.86
N THR A 164 14.76 -18.51 -21.18
CA THR A 164 14.08 -18.85 -22.44
C THR A 164 14.81 -18.33 -23.68
N PRO A 165 15.12 -17.02 -23.84
CA PRO A 165 15.83 -16.52 -24.99
C PRO A 165 17.29 -17.03 -25.07
N VAL A 166 17.96 -17.20 -23.93
CA VAL A 166 19.33 -17.76 -23.90
C VAL A 166 19.33 -19.19 -24.44
N GLY A 167 18.39 -20.04 -23.99
CA GLY A 167 18.25 -21.39 -24.51
C GLY A 167 17.90 -21.43 -26.01
N ALA A 168 17.02 -20.52 -26.47
CA ALA A 168 16.68 -20.42 -27.89
C ALA A 168 17.90 -19.98 -28.75
N ILE A 169 18.69 -19.02 -28.27
CA ILE A 169 19.92 -18.58 -28.95
C ILE A 169 20.91 -19.75 -29.08
N SER A 170 21.11 -20.53 -27.98
CA SER A 170 22.02 -21.69 -28.00
C SER A 170 21.59 -22.76 -29.02
N LEU A 171 20.31 -23.13 -29.02
CA LEU A 171 19.74 -24.10 -29.97
C LEU A 171 19.83 -23.60 -31.42
N LEU A 172 19.61 -22.30 -31.67
CA LEU A 172 19.72 -21.70 -32.99
C LEU A 172 21.18 -21.67 -33.48
N ALA A 173 22.13 -21.46 -32.56
CA ALA A 173 23.56 -21.53 -32.89
C ALA A 173 24.02 -22.96 -33.30
N GLU A 174 23.53 -23.97 -32.57
CA GLU A 174 23.76 -25.37 -32.93
C GLU A 174 23.12 -25.70 -34.28
N ALA A 175 21.86 -25.30 -34.51
CA ALA A 175 21.18 -25.50 -35.79
C ALA A 175 21.87 -24.81 -36.98
N ILE A 176 22.49 -23.64 -36.78
CA ILE A 176 23.30 -22.97 -37.81
C ILE A 176 24.53 -23.80 -38.12
N SER A 177 25.20 -24.36 -37.11
CA SER A 177 26.41 -25.18 -37.31
C SER A 177 26.09 -26.49 -38.06
N GLU A 178 24.95 -27.12 -37.76
CA GLU A 178 24.49 -28.35 -38.43
C GLU A 178 24.01 -28.09 -39.87
N ALA A 179 23.47 -26.89 -40.14
CA ALA A 179 22.98 -26.52 -41.47
C ALA A 179 23.99 -25.75 -42.30
N ALA A 180 25.31 -25.93 -42.06
CA ALA A 180 26.37 -25.16 -42.74
C ALA A 180 26.31 -25.25 -44.27
N ASP A 181 25.83 -26.35 -44.79
CA ASP A 181 25.69 -26.58 -46.24
C ASP A 181 24.37 -26.08 -46.84
N ASP A 182 23.43 -25.55 -46.03
CA ASP A 182 22.18 -24.94 -46.46
C ASP A 182 22.13 -23.43 -46.15
N PRO A 183 22.51 -22.56 -47.08
CA PRO A 183 22.53 -21.10 -46.87
C PRO A 183 21.16 -20.50 -46.51
N GLN A 184 20.07 -21.12 -46.95
CA GLN A 184 18.73 -20.65 -46.64
C GLN A 184 18.35 -20.99 -45.20
N ALA A 185 18.71 -22.16 -44.71
CA ALA A 185 18.51 -22.53 -43.30
C ALA A 185 19.37 -21.65 -42.39
N VAL A 186 20.65 -21.42 -42.72
CA VAL A 186 21.56 -20.52 -41.99
C VAL A 186 20.93 -19.11 -41.89
N LEU A 187 20.41 -18.56 -43.00
CA LEU A 187 19.79 -17.23 -42.99
C LEU A 187 18.54 -17.17 -42.11
N ARG A 188 17.70 -18.23 -42.18
CA ARG A 188 16.50 -18.31 -41.32
C ARG A 188 16.84 -18.37 -39.82
N PHE A 189 17.82 -19.21 -39.46
CA PHE A 189 18.22 -19.38 -38.07
C PHE A 189 18.94 -18.16 -37.51
N SER A 190 19.84 -17.55 -38.26
CA SER A 190 20.55 -16.33 -37.87
C SER A 190 19.59 -15.14 -37.72
N THR A 191 18.57 -15.02 -38.59
CA THR A 191 17.54 -13.99 -38.47
C THR A 191 16.71 -14.17 -37.17
N ARG A 192 16.37 -15.43 -36.83
CA ARG A 192 15.66 -15.75 -35.58
C ARG A 192 16.54 -15.48 -34.36
N MET A 193 17.79 -15.89 -34.39
CA MET A 193 18.78 -15.63 -33.33
C MET A 193 18.97 -14.13 -33.09
N GLY A 194 19.03 -13.31 -34.15
CA GLY A 194 19.06 -11.86 -34.04
C GLY A 194 17.83 -11.25 -33.39
N LYS A 195 16.63 -11.84 -33.62
CA LYS A 195 15.41 -11.42 -32.95
C LYS A 195 15.42 -11.73 -31.44
N GLU A 196 15.84 -12.95 -31.07
CA GLU A 196 15.96 -13.35 -29.67
C GLU A 196 17.03 -12.53 -28.92
N SER A 197 18.15 -12.23 -29.56
CA SER A 197 19.21 -11.37 -28.99
C SER A 197 18.70 -9.95 -28.69
N ARG A 198 17.96 -9.34 -29.64
CA ARG A 198 17.36 -8.01 -29.41
C ARG A 198 16.31 -8.04 -28.29
N ARG A 199 15.51 -9.11 -28.20
CA ARG A 199 14.55 -9.30 -27.13
C ARG A 199 15.25 -9.41 -25.76
N LEU A 200 16.36 -10.18 -25.70
CA LEU A 200 17.15 -10.32 -24.48
C LEU A 200 17.74 -8.97 -24.04
N ALA A 201 18.29 -8.21 -24.98
CA ALA A 201 18.83 -6.87 -24.70
C ALA A 201 17.76 -5.91 -24.15
N ALA A 202 16.56 -5.92 -24.75
CA ALA A 202 15.43 -5.11 -24.26
C ALA A 202 15.03 -5.51 -22.84
N LEU A 203 14.94 -6.82 -22.54
CA LEU A 203 14.60 -7.30 -21.19
C LEU A 203 15.66 -6.87 -20.15
N VAL A 204 16.95 -6.98 -20.48
CA VAL A 204 18.02 -6.53 -19.58
C VAL A 204 17.92 -5.02 -19.34
N GLN A 205 17.63 -4.23 -20.38
CA GLN A 205 17.45 -2.79 -20.25
C GLN A 205 16.25 -2.44 -19.35
N ASP A 206 15.10 -3.11 -19.50
CA ASP A 206 13.93 -2.90 -18.67
C ASP A 206 14.21 -3.25 -17.19
N ILE A 207 15.00 -4.31 -16.93
CA ILE A 207 15.41 -4.68 -15.57
C ILE A 207 16.30 -3.59 -14.94
N ILE A 208 17.26 -3.05 -15.70
CA ILE A 208 18.14 -1.96 -15.25
C ILE A 208 17.31 -0.69 -14.96
N GLU A 209 16.38 -0.33 -15.86
CA GLU A 209 15.49 0.81 -15.66
C GLU A 209 14.62 0.64 -14.40
N LEU A 210 14.01 -0.53 -14.21
CA LEU A 210 13.21 -0.83 -13.03
C LEU A 210 14.04 -0.81 -11.73
N SER A 211 15.29 -1.32 -11.78
CA SER A 211 16.21 -1.28 -10.63
C SER A 211 16.58 0.16 -10.22
N ARG A 212 16.82 1.03 -11.21
CA ARG A 212 17.09 2.45 -10.97
C ARG A 212 15.88 3.17 -10.34
N LEU A 213 14.68 2.87 -10.82
CA LEU A 213 13.43 3.45 -10.31
C LEU A 213 13.18 3.13 -8.84
N GLN A 214 13.62 1.97 -8.34
CA GLN A 214 13.44 1.58 -6.94
C GLN A 214 14.31 2.39 -5.96
N SER A 215 15.37 3.03 -6.45
CA SER A 215 16.32 3.83 -5.66
C SER A 215 16.19 5.33 -5.87
N SER A 216 15.33 5.79 -6.81
CA SER A 216 15.17 7.22 -7.10
C SER A 216 13.87 7.77 -6.53
N ASP A 217 13.99 8.95 -5.93
CA ASP A 217 12.88 9.78 -5.49
C ASP A 217 12.83 11.01 -6.42
N ALA A 218 11.94 10.95 -7.40
CA ALA A 218 11.81 12.00 -8.41
C ALA A 218 11.26 13.32 -7.82
N ILE A 219 10.58 13.27 -6.68
CA ILE A 219 10.07 14.47 -6.00
C ILE A 219 11.23 15.19 -5.32
N THR A 220 12.08 14.46 -4.60
CA THR A 220 13.17 15.06 -3.82
C THR A 220 14.34 15.53 -4.69
N HIS A 221 14.61 14.87 -5.82
CA HIS A 221 15.73 15.16 -6.72
C HIS A 221 15.29 15.70 -8.08
N GLY A 222 14.01 15.99 -8.25
CA GLY A 222 13.42 16.51 -9.47
C GLY A 222 13.84 17.93 -9.79
N ARG A 223 13.62 18.34 -11.04
CA ARG A 223 13.80 19.69 -11.54
C ARG A 223 12.56 20.17 -12.28
N GLU A 224 12.44 21.46 -12.44
CA GLU A 224 11.42 22.03 -13.34
C GLU A 224 11.77 21.72 -14.79
N PHE A 225 10.77 21.33 -15.57
CA PHE A 225 10.94 21.03 -16.99
C PHE A 225 9.63 21.21 -17.77
N GLN A 226 9.78 21.50 -19.07
CA GLN A 226 8.66 21.56 -20.00
C GLN A 226 8.29 20.19 -20.52
N LEU A 227 6.99 19.88 -20.56
CA LEU A 227 6.49 18.59 -21.00
C LEU A 227 6.63 18.37 -22.52
N ALA A 228 6.48 19.41 -23.32
CA ALA A 228 6.45 19.29 -24.79
C ALA A 228 7.76 18.67 -25.36
N PRO A 229 8.98 19.05 -24.96
CA PRO A 229 10.21 18.39 -25.40
C PRO A 229 10.28 16.92 -25.01
N VAL A 230 9.80 16.55 -23.82
CA VAL A 230 9.80 15.16 -23.31
C VAL A 230 8.89 14.29 -24.18
N ILE A 231 7.72 14.76 -24.53
CA ILE A 231 6.79 14.05 -25.43
C ILE A 231 7.37 13.95 -26.83
N ALA A 232 7.93 15.03 -27.35
CA ALA A 232 8.53 15.02 -28.69
C ALA A 232 9.65 13.97 -28.80
N GLU A 233 10.51 13.88 -27.77
CA GLU A 233 11.58 12.87 -27.73
C GLU A 233 11.01 11.45 -27.61
N ALA A 234 9.99 11.23 -26.76
CA ALA A 234 9.35 9.92 -26.64
C ALA A 234 8.71 9.45 -27.96
N VAL A 235 8.10 10.37 -28.71
CA VAL A 235 7.55 10.09 -30.04
C VAL A 235 8.65 9.79 -31.06
N ASP A 236 9.73 10.60 -31.08
CA ASP A 236 10.84 10.40 -32.02
C ASP A 236 11.55 9.05 -31.81
N ARG A 237 11.74 8.63 -30.56
CA ARG A 237 12.32 7.30 -30.25
C ARG A 237 11.45 6.13 -30.73
N ASN A 238 10.16 6.32 -30.94
CA ASN A 238 9.24 5.31 -31.46
C ASN A 238 8.95 5.44 -32.97
N LYS A 239 9.56 6.42 -33.65
CA LYS A 239 9.29 6.76 -35.05
C LYS A 239 9.51 5.59 -35.99
N LEU A 240 10.65 4.92 -35.89
CA LEU A 240 10.98 3.79 -36.75
C LEU A 240 9.97 2.65 -36.62
N LEU A 241 9.56 2.33 -35.40
CA LEU A 241 8.55 1.30 -35.12
C LEU A 241 7.18 1.67 -35.68
N ALA A 242 6.81 2.95 -35.61
CA ALA A 242 5.56 3.46 -36.18
C ALA A 242 5.59 3.39 -37.71
N GLU A 243 6.69 3.81 -38.34
CA GLU A 243 6.89 3.77 -39.80
C GLU A 243 6.83 2.33 -40.34
N GLU A 244 7.48 1.36 -39.68
CA GLU A 244 7.44 -0.07 -40.06
C GLU A 244 6.01 -0.63 -40.09
N LYS A 245 5.08 -0.10 -39.26
CA LYS A 245 3.69 -0.51 -39.20
C LYS A 245 2.73 0.42 -39.99
N GLY A 246 3.22 1.51 -40.56
CA GLY A 246 2.39 2.54 -41.16
C GLY A 246 1.49 3.29 -40.18
N ILE A 247 1.89 3.35 -38.89
CA ILE A 247 1.12 4.00 -37.83
C ILE A 247 1.52 5.47 -37.73
N THR A 248 0.51 6.36 -37.67
CA THR A 248 0.73 7.79 -37.44
C THR A 248 0.58 8.09 -35.95
N VAL A 249 1.61 8.68 -35.33
CA VAL A 249 1.49 9.20 -33.96
C VAL A 249 1.09 10.66 -34.02
N SER A 250 -0.10 10.99 -33.49
CA SER A 250 -0.65 12.35 -33.48
C SER A 250 -0.58 12.93 -32.08
N VAL A 251 0.05 14.08 -31.92
CA VAL A 251 0.16 14.79 -30.63
C VAL A 251 -0.75 16.01 -30.66
N GLY A 252 -1.58 16.18 -29.63
CA GLY A 252 -2.49 17.31 -29.52
C GLY A 252 -2.60 17.85 -28.09
N GLY A 253 -2.94 19.14 -27.97
CA GLY A 253 -2.99 19.86 -26.70
C GLY A 253 -1.64 20.41 -26.24
N GLY A 254 -1.56 20.84 -25.00
CA GLY A 254 -0.36 21.39 -24.38
C GLY A 254 -0.59 21.79 -22.93
N LEU A 255 0.49 22.12 -22.24
CA LEU A 255 0.50 22.74 -20.93
C LEU A 255 1.18 24.09 -21.04
N ALA A 256 0.68 25.07 -20.30
CA ALA A 256 1.29 26.41 -20.21
C ALA A 256 2.38 26.44 -19.12
N GLU A 257 2.32 25.54 -18.15
CA GLU A 257 3.15 25.53 -16.94
C GLU A 257 4.16 24.38 -17.00
N ASP A 258 5.30 24.59 -16.32
CA ASP A 258 6.34 23.58 -16.17
C ASP A 258 5.90 22.52 -15.13
N LEU A 259 6.45 21.34 -15.26
CA LEU A 259 6.27 20.26 -14.29
C LEU A 259 7.53 20.11 -13.44
N HIS A 260 7.37 19.60 -12.22
CA HIS A 260 8.49 19.25 -11.36
C HIS A 260 8.68 17.72 -11.35
N GLY A 261 9.92 17.26 -11.52
CA GLY A 261 10.25 15.84 -11.49
C GLY A 261 11.49 15.50 -12.30
N ASP A 262 11.60 14.23 -12.68
CA ASP A 262 12.66 13.72 -13.53
C ASP A 262 12.16 13.55 -14.97
N PRO A 263 12.56 14.42 -15.92
CA PRO A 263 12.11 14.35 -17.31
C PRO A 263 12.54 13.07 -18.02
N ASP A 264 13.69 12.45 -17.65
CA ASP A 264 14.19 11.23 -18.27
C ASP A 264 13.34 10.02 -17.87
N LEU A 265 12.91 9.97 -16.62
CA LEU A 265 11.97 8.96 -16.14
C LEU A 265 10.60 9.12 -16.81
N LEU A 266 10.10 10.34 -16.91
CA LEU A 266 8.82 10.59 -17.57
C LEU A 266 8.88 10.26 -19.07
N MET A 267 9.98 10.61 -19.74
CA MET A 267 10.25 10.21 -21.14
C MET A 267 10.21 8.68 -21.27
N THR A 268 10.82 7.96 -20.33
CA THR A 268 10.81 6.49 -20.32
C THR A 268 9.39 5.93 -20.18
N ALA A 269 8.55 6.52 -19.30
CA ALA A 269 7.15 6.12 -19.16
C ALA A 269 6.35 6.36 -20.43
N LEU A 270 6.49 7.53 -21.04
CA LEU A 270 5.81 7.88 -22.28
C LEU A 270 6.25 7.00 -23.45
N ARG A 271 7.56 6.76 -23.57
CA ARG A 271 8.10 5.82 -24.57
C ARG A 271 7.47 4.44 -24.44
N ASN A 272 7.36 3.90 -23.24
CA ASN A 272 6.76 2.59 -22.99
C ASN A 272 5.27 2.56 -23.36
N LEU A 273 4.51 3.62 -23.09
CA LEU A 273 3.10 3.70 -23.48
C LEU A 273 2.93 3.81 -24.99
N ILE A 274 3.73 4.65 -25.66
CA ILE A 274 3.69 4.83 -27.11
C ILE A 274 4.14 3.55 -27.83
N ASP A 275 5.21 2.88 -27.35
CA ASP A 275 5.67 1.58 -27.87
C ASP A 275 4.56 0.53 -27.79
N ASN A 276 3.88 0.42 -26.62
CA ASN A 276 2.75 -0.47 -26.45
C ASN A 276 1.60 -0.14 -27.40
N ALA A 277 1.22 1.13 -27.50
CA ALA A 277 0.15 1.58 -28.39
C ALA A 277 0.42 1.22 -29.85
N ILE A 278 1.68 1.41 -30.31
CA ILE A 278 2.09 1.06 -31.67
C ILE A 278 2.11 -0.47 -31.86
N ARG A 279 2.64 -1.24 -30.88
CA ARG A 279 2.72 -2.70 -30.98
C ARG A 279 1.36 -3.38 -31.08
N TYR A 280 0.40 -2.91 -30.31
CA TYR A 280 -0.92 -3.54 -30.24
C TYR A 280 -1.94 -2.98 -31.24
N SER A 281 -1.72 -1.80 -31.81
CA SER A 281 -2.58 -1.27 -32.87
C SER A 281 -2.42 -2.05 -34.19
N PRO A 282 -3.49 -2.18 -34.97
CA PRO A 282 -3.42 -2.66 -36.35
C PRO A 282 -2.51 -1.77 -37.23
N PRO A 283 -1.94 -2.31 -38.32
CA PRO A 283 -1.23 -1.49 -39.29
C PRO A 283 -2.11 -0.39 -39.89
N ASN A 284 -1.50 0.74 -40.28
CA ASN A 284 -2.14 1.90 -40.92
C ASN A 284 -3.23 2.56 -40.05
N THR A 285 -3.06 2.56 -38.74
CA THR A 285 -3.93 3.22 -37.76
C THR A 285 -3.26 4.47 -37.17
N THR A 286 -3.94 5.14 -36.24
CA THR A 286 -3.39 6.32 -35.54
C THR A 286 -3.32 6.05 -34.04
N VAL A 287 -2.18 6.38 -33.43
CA VAL A 287 -1.97 6.48 -31.98
C VAL A 287 -2.07 7.95 -31.59
N GLY A 288 -2.97 8.28 -30.67
CA GLY A 288 -3.18 9.63 -30.19
C GLY A 288 -2.43 9.90 -28.87
N VAL A 289 -1.71 11.01 -28.79
CA VAL A 289 -1.11 11.52 -27.55
C VAL A 289 -1.80 12.85 -27.23
N GLY A 290 -2.67 12.88 -26.23
CA GLY A 290 -3.40 14.07 -25.81
C GLY A 290 -2.82 14.68 -24.54
N ILE A 291 -2.73 16.01 -24.48
CA ILE A 291 -2.20 16.74 -23.32
C ILE A 291 -3.24 17.76 -22.89
N ARG A 292 -3.59 17.76 -21.61
CA ARG A 292 -4.50 18.76 -21.03
C ARG A 292 -4.19 19.00 -19.55
N GLN A 293 -4.58 20.16 -19.08
CA GLN A 293 -4.60 20.48 -17.64
C GLN A 293 -6.04 20.30 -17.12
N ARG A 294 -6.18 19.63 -16.00
CA ARG A 294 -7.47 19.46 -15.34
C ARG A 294 -7.29 19.22 -13.83
N ASP A 295 -8.09 19.96 -13.04
CA ASP A 295 -8.17 19.78 -11.58
C ASP A 295 -6.80 19.84 -10.87
N GLY A 296 -5.89 20.75 -11.28
CA GLY A 296 -4.53 20.88 -10.72
C GLY A 296 -3.55 19.79 -11.17
N TYR A 297 -3.93 18.98 -12.18
CA TYR A 297 -3.08 17.92 -12.73
C TYR A 297 -2.80 18.13 -14.21
N ALA A 298 -1.57 17.84 -14.60
CA ALA A 298 -1.23 17.57 -15.98
C ALA A 298 -1.72 16.17 -16.34
N GLN A 299 -2.57 16.06 -17.36
CA GLN A 299 -3.07 14.79 -17.87
C GLN A 299 -2.49 14.51 -19.25
N ILE A 300 -1.80 13.40 -19.41
CA ILE A 300 -1.23 12.93 -20.67
C ILE A 300 -1.93 11.62 -21.01
N SER A 301 -2.67 11.58 -22.11
CA SER A 301 -3.38 10.38 -22.56
C SER A 301 -2.69 9.79 -23.79
N VAL A 302 -2.48 8.47 -23.79
CA VAL A 302 -2.03 7.70 -24.96
C VAL A 302 -3.15 6.76 -25.34
N THR A 303 -3.70 6.94 -26.55
CA THR A 303 -4.85 6.18 -27.07
C THR A 303 -4.43 5.33 -28.25
N ASP A 304 -4.72 4.04 -28.19
CA ASP A 304 -4.50 3.05 -29.23
C ASP A 304 -5.80 2.55 -29.86
N GLN A 305 -5.69 1.93 -31.03
CA GLN A 305 -6.79 1.25 -31.72
C GLN A 305 -6.60 -0.28 -31.71
N GLY A 306 -6.01 -0.79 -30.65
CA GLY A 306 -5.72 -2.21 -30.49
C GLY A 306 -6.95 -3.07 -30.17
N PRO A 307 -6.73 -4.34 -29.77
CA PRO A 307 -7.80 -5.28 -29.46
C PRO A 307 -8.57 -4.92 -28.18
N GLY A 308 -8.10 -3.94 -27.39
CA GLY A 308 -8.62 -3.65 -26.06
C GLY A 308 -8.24 -4.70 -25.03
N ILE A 309 -8.63 -4.42 -23.79
CA ILE A 309 -8.26 -5.20 -22.59
C ILE A 309 -9.53 -5.53 -21.82
N SER A 310 -9.69 -6.79 -21.41
CA SER A 310 -10.85 -7.24 -20.61
C SER A 310 -10.86 -6.57 -19.22
N ALA A 311 -12.04 -6.42 -18.62
CA ALA A 311 -12.16 -5.82 -17.27
C ALA A 311 -11.35 -6.57 -16.23
N GLU A 312 -11.23 -7.90 -16.36
CA GLU A 312 -10.45 -8.76 -15.48
C GLU A 312 -8.94 -8.49 -15.57
N ASP A 313 -8.46 -8.20 -16.79
CA ASP A 313 -7.03 -7.94 -17.05
C ASP A 313 -6.61 -6.49 -16.73
N GLN A 314 -7.56 -5.53 -16.72
CA GLN A 314 -7.23 -4.10 -16.56
C GLN A 314 -6.53 -3.76 -15.23
N GLU A 315 -6.84 -4.44 -14.16
CA GLU A 315 -6.15 -4.27 -12.88
C GLU A 315 -4.75 -4.88 -12.89
N ARG A 316 -4.58 -5.98 -13.65
CA ARG A 316 -3.38 -6.81 -13.66
C ARG A 316 -2.33 -6.36 -14.68
N VAL A 317 -2.69 -5.62 -15.72
CA VAL A 317 -1.72 -5.19 -16.76
C VAL A 317 -0.57 -4.33 -16.23
N PHE A 318 -0.70 -3.78 -15.03
CA PHE A 318 0.36 -3.03 -14.34
C PHE A 318 1.24 -3.91 -13.44
N GLU A 319 0.90 -5.21 -13.28
CA GLU A 319 1.76 -6.17 -12.57
C GLU A 319 3.02 -6.48 -13.40
N ARG A 320 4.13 -6.75 -12.71
CA ARG A 320 5.39 -7.10 -13.38
C ARG A 320 5.25 -8.43 -14.10
N PHE A 321 5.75 -8.51 -15.35
CA PHE A 321 5.69 -9.69 -16.22
C PHE A 321 4.29 -10.15 -16.63
N TYR A 322 3.25 -9.43 -16.23
CA TYR A 322 1.88 -9.76 -16.63
C TYR A 322 1.66 -9.51 -18.12
N ARG A 323 0.92 -10.42 -18.76
CA ARG A 323 0.61 -10.38 -20.20
C ARG A 323 -0.74 -11.05 -20.44
N VAL A 324 -1.68 -10.35 -21.06
CA VAL A 324 -3.02 -10.84 -21.36
C VAL A 324 -3.00 -12.14 -22.22
N ASP A 325 -2.08 -12.22 -23.18
CA ASP A 325 -1.91 -13.35 -24.10
C ASP A 325 -0.44 -13.77 -24.18
N GLY A 326 -0.01 -14.69 -23.33
CA GLY A 326 1.39 -15.13 -23.24
C GLY A 326 1.97 -15.74 -24.52
N ALA A 327 1.13 -16.33 -25.39
CA ALA A 327 1.58 -16.95 -26.66
C ALA A 327 1.73 -15.91 -27.78
N ARG A 328 0.73 -15.05 -27.97
CA ARG A 328 0.71 -14.02 -29.01
C ARG A 328 1.72 -12.89 -28.73
N SER A 329 1.84 -12.54 -27.47
CA SER A 329 2.73 -11.46 -27.01
C SER A 329 4.22 -11.87 -27.01
N ARG A 330 4.57 -13.18 -27.03
CA ARG A 330 5.95 -13.64 -27.30
C ARG A 330 6.38 -13.32 -28.74
N GLN A 331 5.45 -13.33 -29.69
CA GLN A 331 5.73 -12.95 -31.08
C GLN A 331 5.93 -11.47 -31.27
N THR A 332 5.28 -10.64 -30.46
CA THR A 332 5.39 -9.16 -30.50
C THR A 332 6.55 -8.61 -29.67
N GLY A 333 7.29 -9.46 -28.93
CA GLY A 333 8.55 -9.10 -28.25
C GLY A 333 8.40 -8.29 -26.97
N GLY A 334 7.20 -8.19 -26.39
CA GLY A 334 7.01 -7.47 -25.12
C GLY A 334 7.63 -8.22 -23.92
N THR A 335 8.21 -7.50 -22.97
CA THR A 335 8.85 -8.03 -21.75
C THR A 335 7.86 -8.21 -20.60
N GLY A 336 6.70 -7.50 -20.62
CA GLY A 336 5.74 -7.43 -19.52
C GLY A 336 6.20 -6.49 -18.39
N LEU A 337 7.28 -5.73 -18.58
CA LEU A 337 7.77 -4.77 -17.59
C LEU A 337 7.37 -3.32 -17.90
N GLY A 338 7.09 -2.97 -19.14
CA GLY A 338 6.85 -1.59 -19.57
C GLY A 338 5.76 -0.87 -18.80
N LEU A 339 4.58 -1.48 -18.59
CA LEU A 339 3.47 -0.86 -17.85
C LEU A 339 3.75 -0.77 -16.35
N SER A 340 4.47 -1.73 -15.77
CA SER A 340 4.91 -1.64 -14.38
C SER A 340 5.95 -0.53 -14.17
N ILE A 341 6.82 -0.28 -15.16
CA ILE A 341 7.74 0.88 -15.19
C ILE A 341 6.92 2.18 -15.21
N VAL A 342 5.92 2.29 -16.09
CA VAL A 342 5.02 3.46 -16.15
C VAL A 342 4.41 3.75 -14.78
N LYS A 343 3.79 2.74 -14.15
CA LYS A 343 3.19 2.89 -12.81
C LYS A 343 4.21 3.37 -11.77
N HIS A 344 5.42 2.81 -11.78
CA HIS A 344 6.47 3.17 -10.83
C HIS A 344 6.96 4.61 -11.02
N VAL A 345 7.16 5.02 -12.27
CA VAL A 345 7.52 6.41 -12.61
C VAL A 345 6.47 7.38 -12.08
N LEU A 346 5.18 7.10 -12.30
CA LEU A 346 4.11 7.99 -11.84
C LEU A 346 4.07 8.09 -10.30
N VAL A 347 4.18 6.96 -9.61
CA VAL A 347 4.23 6.94 -8.13
C VAL A 347 5.41 7.77 -7.61
N ASN A 348 6.60 7.65 -8.22
CA ASN A 348 7.78 8.44 -7.86
C ASN A 348 7.61 9.95 -8.12
N HIS A 349 6.66 10.34 -8.98
CA HIS A 349 6.30 11.73 -9.25
C HIS A 349 5.05 12.20 -8.47
N GLY A 350 4.55 11.40 -7.51
CA GLY A 350 3.31 11.72 -6.78
C GLY A 350 2.05 11.67 -7.65
N GLY A 351 2.14 11.05 -8.82
CA GLY A 351 1.07 10.93 -9.80
C GLY A 351 0.42 9.54 -9.82
N GLU A 352 -0.50 9.36 -10.75
CA GLU A 352 -1.19 8.08 -10.97
C GLU A 352 -1.36 7.78 -12.45
N VAL A 353 -1.49 6.49 -12.79
CA VAL A 353 -1.87 6.02 -14.12
C VAL A 353 -3.23 5.35 -14.07
N SER A 354 -4.10 5.69 -15.01
CA SER A 354 -5.41 5.06 -15.18
C SER A 354 -5.54 4.47 -16.57
N LEU A 355 -6.40 3.45 -16.70
CA LEU A 355 -6.69 2.75 -17.95
C LEU A 355 -8.19 2.75 -18.19
N TRP A 356 -8.58 3.19 -19.39
CA TRP A 356 -9.87 2.90 -19.96
C TRP A 356 -9.69 2.02 -21.19
N SER A 357 -10.39 0.89 -21.26
CA SER A 357 -10.31 -0.02 -22.41
C SER A 357 -11.59 -0.81 -22.56
N GLN A 358 -11.95 -1.11 -23.81
CA GLN A 358 -13.02 -2.03 -24.14
C GLN A 358 -12.54 -3.01 -25.21
N PRO A 359 -12.83 -4.32 -25.09
CA PRO A 359 -12.49 -5.29 -26.10
C PRO A 359 -13.00 -4.86 -27.49
N GLY A 360 -12.11 -4.83 -28.48
CA GLY A 360 -12.40 -4.42 -29.86
C GLY A 360 -12.41 -2.90 -30.11
N GLN A 361 -12.24 -2.05 -29.10
CA GLN A 361 -12.26 -0.58 -29.26
C GLN A 361 -10.92 0.10 -28.95
N GLY A 362 -9.90 -0.66 -28.55
CA GLY A 362 -8.61 -0.13 -28.13
C GLY A 362 -8.54 0.27 -26.68
N SER A 363 -7.48 0.99 -26.31
CA SER A 363 -7.21 1.39 -24.94
C SER A 363 -6.76 2.85 -24.86
N THR A 364 -7.04 3.49 -23.73
CA THR A 364 -6.52 4.81 -23.40
C THR A 364 -5.87 4.76 -22.03
N PHE A 365 -4.55 4.94 -22.00
CA PHE A 365 -3.79 5.11 -20.77
C PHE A 365 -3.68 6.60 -20.47
N THR A 366 -4.02 7.00 -19.24
CA THR A 366 -3.95 8.40 -18.81
C THR A 366 -3.00 8.51 -17.63
N LEU A 367 -1.93 9.29 -17.82
CA LEU A 367 -1.00 9.69 -16.78
C LEU A 367 -1.51 10.98 -16.15
N ARG A 368 -1.55 11.04 -14.81
CA ARG A 368 -1.91 12.23 -14.04
C ARG A 368 -0.73 12.61 -13.17
N LEU A 369 -0.17 13.78 -13.36
CA LEU A 369 0.95 14.33 -12.61
C LEU A 369 0.49 15.58 -11.89
N PRO A 370 0.80 15.75 -10.59
CA PRO A 370 0.50 16.97 -9.88
C PRO A 370 1.25 18.13 -10.54
N MET A 371 0.57 19.23 -10.76
CA MET A 371 1.21 20.50 -11.13
C MET A 371 1.63 21.19 -9.84
N MET A 372 2.74 21.91 -9.87
CA MET A 372 3.08 22.77 -8.75
C MET A 372 2.05 23.90 -8.74
N ASP A 373 1.06 23.83 -7.83
CA ASP A 373 0.33 25.00 -7.47
C ASP A 373 1.35 26.02 -6.92
N GLU A 374 1.25 27.28 -7.35
CA GLU A 374 1.89 28.39 -6.62
C GLU A 374 1.61 28.16 -5.13
N GLU A 375 2.68 28.06 -4.33
CA GLU A 375 2.66 27.81 -2.89
C GLU A 375 1.27 27.92 -2.23
N PRO A 376 0.79 26.92 -1.50
CA PRO A 376 -0.11 27.22 -0.41
C PRO A 376 0.70 28.06 0.57
N ALA A 377 0.55 29.37 0.44
CA ALA A 377 1.11 30.32 1.38
C ALA A 377 0.79 29.84 2.80
N ALA A 378 1.82 29.57 3.57
CA ALA A 378 1.83 29.42 5.01
C ALA A 378 0.86 28.39 5.62
N ALA A 379 1.27 27.13 5.60
CA ALA A 379 0.83 26.21 6.65
C ALA A 379 1.95 25.21 6.92
N LEU A 380 2.80 25.59 7.85
CA LEU A 380 3.52 24.77 8.83
C LEU A 380 4.76 25.53 9.31
N GLU A 381 4.55 26.70 9.95
CA GLU A 381 5.49 27.09 11.00
C GLU A 381 5.34 26.04 12.13
N PRO A 382 6.39 25.33 12.50
CA PRO A 382 6.29 24.40 13.63
C PRO A 382 5.94 25.25 14.88
N ALA A 383 4.96 24.76 15.64
CA ALA A 383 4.39 25.42 16.83
C ALA A 383 5.42 25.84 17.92
N THR A 384 6.70 25.64 17.68
CA THR A 384 7.82 26.02 18.56
C THR A 384 8.21 27.50 18.42
N ASP A 385 7.91 28.13 17.30
CA ASP A 385 8.34 29.54 17.09
C ASP A 385 7.29 30.57 17.56
N MET A 386 6.01 30.15 17.63
CA MET A 386 4.96 31.02 18.20
C MET A 386 5.13 31.27 19.71
N LYS A 387 5.57 30.24 20.47
CA LYS A 387 5.87 30.44 21.91
C LYS A 387 7.06 31.30 22.16
N LYS A 388 8.04 31.35 21.27
CA LYS A 388 9.21 32.22 21.39
C LYS A 388 8.90 33.70 21.04
N LYS A 389 8.04 33.93 20.04
CA LYS A 389 7.56 35.29 19.69
C LYS A 389 6.64 35.86 20.76
N GLN A 390 5.76 35.04 21.38
CA GLN A 390 4.93 35.50 22.51
C GLN A 390 5.74 35.77 23.78
N ALA A 391 6.77 34.97 24.08
CA ALA A 391 7.66 35.22 25.22
C ALA A 391 8.51 36.50 25.05
N VAL A 392 8.92 36.83 23.83
CA VAL A 392 9.66 38.04 23.53
C VAL A 392 8.76 39.28 23.56
N ALA A 393 7.50 39.18 23.12
CA ALA A 393 6.52 40.27 23.21
C ALA A 393 6.12 40.58 24.67
N ALA A 394 5.89 39.56 25.50
CA ALA A 394 5.59 39.72 26.92
C ALA A 394 6.76 40.35 27.72
N ALA A 395 8.01 40.01 27.35
CA ALA A 395 9.22 40.63 27.99
C ALA A 395 9.50 42.07 27.54
N ALA A 396 8.93 42.52 26.43
CA ALA A 396 9.02 43.89 25.95
C ALA A 396 8.00 44.81 26.65
N GLU A 397 6.78 44.34 26.93
CA GLU A 397 5.76 45.12 27.67
C GLU A 397 6.10 45.31 29.14
N ASP A 398 6.80 44.39 29.78
CA ASP A 398 7.23 44.51 31.19
C ASP A 398 8.39 45.53 31.37
N ARG A 399 9.10 45.89 30.30
CA ARG A 399 10.14 46.91 30.32
C ARG A 399 9.64 48.34 30.11
N GLU A 400 8.47 48.55 29.53
CA GLU A 400 7.87 49.86 29.35
C GLU A 400 6.95 50.27 30.53
N GLY A 401 6.42 49.32 31.31
CA GLY A 401 5.59 49.56 32.48
C GLY A 401 6.35 50.02 33.76
N GLY A 402 7.69 49.95 33.76
CA GLY A 402 8.54 50.29 34.92
C GLY A 402 9.12 51.73 34.94
N ARG A 403 8.64 52.59 34.04
CA ARG A 403 9.06 54.01 34.00
C ARG A 403 7.87 54.98 34.01
N ARG A 404 7.09 54.91 35.10
CA ARG A 404 6.26 56.06 35.52
C ARG A 404 6.20 56.12 37.02
#